data_417ad45d9858afe06530fd91ce6dc78c
#
_entry.id   417ad45d9858afe06530fd91ce6dc78c
#
_cell.length_a   1.000
_cell.length_b   1.000
_cell.length_c   1.000
_cell.angle_alpha   90.00
_cell.angle_beta   90.00
_cell.angle_gamma   90.00
#
_symmetry.space_group_name_H-M   'P 1'
#
loop_
_entity.id
_entity.type
_entity.pdbx_description
1 polymer ?
#
loop_
_entity_poly.entity_id
_entity_poly.type
_entity_poly.pdbx_seq_one_letter_code
_entity_poly.pdbx_strand_id
1 'polypeptide(L)'
;ENALFLIGAYAFSSLLCSLFTSFSSLAIGLSFTLSMSFFAVAAKMGAFSLCTVLESVLASAILCILPEKLTLKLSELWESGADIAPEGSLRQSLVVRLRFASSALAQVSESVRDVREKINSFSTVDPNESEIRMVAADQFFSISDMLGDLAFEFDEAESFDFKAAGRIRRMLGEYDIFPENISAIIDKYDRMRIEILAPNDTKGLDNMRLTNEICKICKREFERGKINVSSAGTLLSFMEKPNFKMSFGFAQYCAEGNLCGDTIKTINDSRGHMVFIISDGMGKGSRAALDGAMGAGLLSKLLSAGFGFDSSLKVVNSALLVKSHEESLATLDCVRVDLFSGKCEFYKAGAPRSYIVKDDRLTKCELTSMPAGILRGVEFAKR
;
A
#
# COMPACT_ATOMS: atom_id res chain seq x y z
N GLU A 1 49.69 5.78 14.91
CA GLU A 1 49.57 4.30 15.03
C GLU A 1 48.74 3.90 16.25
N ASN A 2 48.90 4.52 17.41
CA ASN A 2 48.15 4.18 18.64
C ASN A 2 46.64 4.39 18.54
N ALA A 3 46.17 5.41 17.81
CA ALA A 3 44.74 5.70 17.64
C ALA A 3 44.01 4.62 16.79
N LEU A 4 44.65 4.13 15.71
CA LEU A 4 44.12 3.07 14.87
C LEU A 4 44.03 1.73 15.62
N PHE A 5 45.04 1.42 16.47
CA PHE A 5 45.00 0.25 17.30
C PHE A 5 43.87 0.31 18.33
N LEU A 6 43.66 1.45 18.99
CA LEU A 6 42.55 1.65 19.92
C LEU A 6 41.18 1.48 19.27
N ILE A 7 40.99 2.03 18.09
CA ILE A 7 39.73 1.86 17.32
C ILE A 7 39.47 0.36 17.06
N GLY A 8 40.48 -0.38 16.64
CA GLY A 8 40.38 -1.84 16.46
C GLY A 8 40.06 -2.60 17.75
N ALA A 9 40.69 -2.23 18.86
CA ALA A 9 40.47 -2.83 20.17
C ALA A 9 39.03 -2.57 20.68
N TYR A 10 38.55 -1.35 20.57
CA TYR A 10 37.15 -1.00 20.92
C TYR A 10 36.12 -1.70 20.02
N ALA A 11 36.35 -1.75 18.71
CA ALA A 11 35.49 -2.46 17.78
C ALA A 11 35.40 -3.96 18.10
N PHE A 12 36.52 -4.61 18.35
CA PHE A 12 36.54 -6.03 18.70
C PHE A 12 35.86 -6.28 20.06
N SER A 13 36.15 -5.46 21.06
CA SER A 13 35.54 -5.57 22.39
C SER A 13 34.02 -5.37 22.34
N SER A 14 33.55 -4.44 21.52
CA SER A 14 32.12 -4.21 21.27
C SER A 14 31.45 -5.44 20.61
N LEU A 15 32.12 -6.04 19.63
CA LEU A 15 31.66 -7.25 18.96
C LEU A 15 31.61 -8.46 19.92
N LEU A 16 32.56 -8.56 20.80
CA LEU A 16 32.58 -9.61 21.82
C LEU A 16 31.47 -9.39 22.86
N CYS A 17 31.19 -8.17 23.26
CA CYS A 17 30.09 -7.83 24.14
C CYS A 17 28.73 -8.19 23.54
N SER A 18 28.55 -8.08 22.20
CA SER A 18 27.29 -8.43 21.52
C SER A 18 26.92 -9.92 21.70
N LEU A 19 27.88 -10.80 21.92
CA LEU A 19 27.65 -12.23 22.21
C LEU A 19 27.04 -12.46 23.60
N PHE A 20 27.22 -11.50 24.52
CA PHE A 20 26.77 -11.62 25.91
C PHE A 20 25.52 -10.76 26.22
N THR A 21 24.89 -10.16 25.20
CA THR A 21 23.70 -9.30 25.36
C THR A 21 22.49 -10.05 25.93
N SER A 22 22.41 -11.37 25.71
CA SER A 22 21.34 -12.21 26.25
C SER A 22 21.51 -12.59 27.72
N PHE A 23 22.66 -12.28 28.35
CA PHE A 23 22.91 -12.63 29.74
C PHE A 23 22.53 -11.45 30.66
N SER A 24 23.49 -10.83 31.32
CA SER A 24 23.24 -9.71 32.25
C SER A 24 24.17 -8.53 31.94
N SER A 25 23.84 -7.34 32.42
CA SER A 25 24.71 -6.16 32.32
C SER A 25 26.07 -6.36 32.92
N LEU A 26 26.16 -7.18 33.99
CA LEU A 26 27.42 -7.63 34.60
C LEU A 26 28.27 -8.47 33.63
N ALA A 27 27.66 -9.39 32.89
CA ALA A 27 28.38 -10.23 31.93
C ALA A 27 28.92 -9.38 30.76
N ILE A 28 28.17 -8.41 30.27
CA ILE A 28 28.59 -7.46 29.24
C ILE A 28 29.79 -6.62 29.76
N GLY A 29 29.66 -6.04 30.95
CA GLY A 29 30.72 -5.24 31.56
C GLY A 29 32.03 -6.05 31.80
N LEU A 30 31.90 -7.28 32.28
CA LEU A 30 33.07 -8.17 32.49
C LEU A 30 33.73 -8.56 31.16
N SER A 31 32.96 -8.89 30.13
CA SER A 31 33.51 -9.22 28.80
C SER A 31 34.25 -8.05 28.17
N PHE A 32 33.71 -6.81 28.33
CA PHE A 32 34.35 -5.60 27.86
C PHE A 32 35.67 -5.33 28.56
N THR A 33 35.69 -5.36 29.92
CA THR A 33 36.91 -5.11 30.71
C THR A 33 37.98 -6.15 30.46
N LEU A 34 37.62 -7.44 30.33
CA LEU A 34 38.57 -8.52 30.03
C LEU A 34 39.15 -8.33 28.62
N SER A 35 38.37 -8.04 27.64
CA SER A 35 38.81 -7.80 26.26
C SER A 35 39.76 -6.60 26.18
N MET A 36 39.41 -5.48 26.78
CA MET A 36 40.22 -4.27 26.79
C MET A 36 41.53 -4.47 27.59
N SER A 37 41.49 -5.21 28.70
CA SER A 37 42.67 -5.57 29.45
C SER A 37 43.66 -6.45 28.64
N PHE A 38 43.12 -7.40 27.88
CA PHE A 38 43.91 -8.22 26.97
C PHE A 38 44.64 -7.37 25.92
N PHE A 39 43.93 -6.45 25.27
CA PHE A 39 44.53 -5.55 24.28
C PHE A 39 45.56 -4.59 24.90
N ALA A 40 45.27 -4.08 26.11
CA ALA A 40 46.19 -3.20 26.82
C ALA A 40 47.53 -3.89 27.14
N VAL A 41 47.49 -5.18 27.53
CA VAL A 41 48.68 -5.99 27.77
C VAL A 41 49.41 -6.35 26.47
N ALA A 42 48.64 -6.73 25.42
CA ALA A 42 49.20 -7.10 24.13
C ALA A 42 49.93 -5.92 23.43
N ALA A 43 49.42 -4.70 23.61
CA ALA A 43 50.00 -3.49 23.00
C ALA A 43 51.29 -2.98 23.69
N LYS A 44 51.68 -3.49 24.86
CA LYS A 44 52.86 -3.04 25.65
C LYS A 44 52.92 -1.51 25.84
N MET A 45 51.81 -0.84 25.98
CA MET A 45 51.73 0.64 25.95
C MET A 45 52.06 1.34 27.28
N GLY A 46 52.65 0.67 28.24
CA GLY A 46 53.11 1.26 29.50
C GLY A 46 52.04 1.93 30.32
N ALA A 47 52.25 3.17 30.73
CA ALA A 47 51.26 3.96 31.51
C ALA A 47 49.92 4.18 30.82
N PHE A 48 49.90 4.18 29.50
CA PHE A 48 48.68 4.34 28.72
C PHE A 48 47.75 3.10 28.82
N SER A 49 48.32 1.91 29.02
CA SER A 49 47.54 0.70 29.22
C SER A 49 46.78 0.68 30.54
N LEU A 50 47.29 1.31 31.59
CA LEU A 50 46.60 1.49 32.86
C LEU A 50 45.38 2.41 32.73
N CYS A 51 45.49 3.49 31.96
CA CYS A 51 44.40 4.39 31.73
C CYS A 51 43.23 3.72 30.96
N THR A 52 43.55 2.94 29.93
CA THR A 52 42.53 2.24 29.13
C THR A 52 41.80 1.15 29.92
N VAL A 53 42.51 0.46 30.81
CA VAL A 53 41.89 -0.52 31.73
C VAL A 53 41.01 0.18 32.76
N LEU A 54 41.45 1.28 33.35
CA LEU A 54 40.63 2.10 34.29
C LEU A 54 39.39 2.65 33.63
N GLU A 55 39.48 3.16 32.41
CA GLU A 55 38.34 3.65 31.62
C GLU A 55 37.35 2.50 31.35
N SER A 56 37.82 1.31 30.98
CA SER A 56 36.95 0.16 30.74
C SER A 56 36.23 -0.33 31.99
N VAL A 57 36.90 -0.32 33.16
CA VAL A 57 36.28 -0.63 34.45
C VAL A 57 35.23 0.41 34.83
N LEU A 58 35.54 1.69 34.67
CA LEU A 58 34.62 2.79 34.95
C LEU A 58 33.36 2.71 34.03
N ALA A 59 33.55 2.49 32.74
CA ALA A 59 32.47 2.32 31.80
C ALA A 59 31.55 1.14 32.15
N SER A 60 32.15 0.03 32.54
CA SER A 60 31.42 -1.18 32.96
C SER A 60 30.68 -0.98 34.28
N ALA A 61 31.27 -0.25 35.23
CA ALA A 61 30.62 0.09 36.50
C ALA A 61 29.43 1.02 36.26
N ILE A 62 29.55 2.02 35.38
CA ILE A 62 28.45 2.91 34.98
C ILE A 62 27.32 2.08 34.33
N LEU A 63 27.64 1.15 33.43
CA LEU A 63 26.68 0.28 32.79
C LEU A 63 25.89 -0.58 33.79
N CYS A 64 26.56 -1.08 34.83
CA CYS A 64 25.94 -1.90 35.87
C CYS A 64 25.07 -1.10 36.85
N ILE A 65 25.35 0.19 37.03
CA ILE A 65 24.60 1.08 37.94
C ILE A 65 23.41 1.72 37.22
N LEU A 66 23.45 1.82 35.88
CA LEU A 66 22.35 2.39 35.10
C LEU A 66 21.08 1.52 35.25
N PRO A 67 19.96 2.12 35.65
CA PRO A 67 18.70 1.38 35.73
C PRO A 67 18.28 0.94 34.33
N GLU A 68 17.74 -0.28 34.20
CA GLU A 68 17.28 -0.87 32.92
C GLU A 68 16.31 0.04 32.15
N LYS A 69 15.48 0.82 32.87
CA LYS A 69 14.60 1.80 32.27
C LYS A 69 15.33 2.93 31.52
N LEU A 70 16.56 3.23 31.91
CA LEU A 70 17.38 4.28 31.30
C LEU A 70 18.15 3.73 30.09
N THR A 71 18.61 2.49 30.17
CA THR A 71 19.25 1.78 29.04
C THR A 71 18.25 1.53 27.92
N LEU A 72 17.01 1.14 28.24
CA LEU A 72 15.91 1.02 27.27
C LEU A 72 15.55 2.36 26.62
N LYS A 73 15.49 3.46 27.40
CA LYS A 73 15.27 4.80 26.83
C LYS A 73 16.41 5.27 25.93
N LEU A 74 17.64 4.94 26.25
CA LEU A 74 18.81 5.26 25.42
C LEU A 74 18.86 4.42 24.16
N SER A 75 18.49 3.13 24.22
CA SER A 75 18.36 2.29 23.01
C SER A 75 17.24 2.78 22.10
N GLU A 76 16.09 3.18 22.67
CA GLU A 76 14.98 3.79 21.90
C GLU A 76 15.39 5.11 21.21
N LEU A 77 16.23 5.93 21.84
CA LEU A 77 16.78 7.15 21.23
C LEU A 77 17.79 6.84 20.13
N TRP A 78 18.54 5.74 20.26
CA TRP A 78 19.49 5.29 19.26
C TRP A 78 18.79 4.59 18.08
N GLU A 79 17.82 3.73 18.35
CA GLU A 79 16.97 3.08 17.33
C GLU A 79 16.16 4.10 16.54
N SER A 80 15.57 5.11 17.19
CA SER A 80 14.87 6.17 16.46
C SER A 80 15.77 7.05 15.58
N GLY A 81 17.08 7.01 15.80
CA GLY A 81 18.09 7.64 14.92
C GLY A 81 18.61 6.74 13.82
N ALA A 82 18.58 5.42 14.00
CA ALA A 82 19.07 4.43 13.05
C ALA A 82 17.99 3.96 12.04
N ASP A 83 16.71 3.97 12.44
CA ASP A 83 15.59 3.53 11.61
C ASP A 83 15.21 4.52 10.49
N ILE A 84 15.76 5.73 10.50
CA ILE A 84 15.45 6.76 9.49
C ILE A 84 16.13 6.47 8.12
N ALA A 85 17.23 5.73 8.10
CA ALA A 85 17.99 5.47 6.87
C ALA A 85 17.53 4.25 6.03
N PRO A 86 17.10 3.09 6.61
CA PRO A 86 16.74 1.92 5.80
C PRO A 86 15.38 2.02 5.12
N GLU A 87 14.37 2.67 5.73
CA GLU A 87 13.01 2.66 5.18
C GLU A 87 12.84 3.57 3.95
N GLY A 88 13.50 4.73 3.92
CA GLY A 88 13.54 5.57 2.72
C GLY A 88 14.20 4.86 1.54
N SER A 89 15.27 4.10 1.79
CA SER A 89 15.98 3.33 0.77
C SER A 89 15.19 2.10 0.31
N LEU A 90 14.48 1.42 1.22
CA LEU A 90 13.60 0.30 0.89
C LEU A 90 12.41 0.75 0.04
N ARG A 91 11.78 1.87 0.40
CA ARG A 91 10.70 2.47 -0.38
C ARG A 91 11.17 2.84 -1.79
N GLN A 92 12.28 3.56 -1.92
CA GLN A 92 12.85 3.90 -3.22
C GLN A 92 13.22 2.64 -4.00
N SER A 93 13.79 1.63 -3.37
CA SER A 93 14.07 0.35 -3.99
C SER A 93 12.80 -0.36 -4.48
N LEU A 94 11.71 -0.32 -3.71
CA LEU A 94 10.42 -0.88 -4.12
C LEU A 94 9.83 -0.14 -5.31
N VAL A 95 9.81 1.20 -5.28
CA VAL A 95 9.36 2.05 -6.39
C VAL A 95 10.15 1.77 -7.66
N VAL A 96 11.48 1.71 -7.56
CA VAL A 96 12.35 1.38 -8.69
C VAL A 96 12.06 -0.02 -9.24
N ARG A 97 11.88 -1.02 -8.37
CA ARG A 97 11.54 -2.39 -8.79
C ARG A 97 10.17 -2.48 -9.47
N LEU A 98 9.17 -1.77 -8.95
CA LEU A 98 7.84 -1.71 -9.56
C LEU A 98 7.88 -1.04 -10.93
N ARG A 99 8.60 0.09 -11.07
CA ARG A 99 8.81 0.76 -12.36
C ARG A 99 9.56 -0.13 -13.35
N PHE A 100 10.55 -0.88 -12.88
CA PHE A 100 11.29 -1.82 -13.73
C PHE A 100 10.42 -2.98 -14.18
N ALA A 101 9.61 -3.58 -13.29
CA ALA A 101 8.65 -4.62 -13.61
C ALA A 101 7.57 -4.13 -14.60
N SER A 102 7.05 -2.92 -14.38
CA SER A 102 6.16 -2.23 -15.31
C SER A 102 6.79 -2.13 -16.71
N SER A 103 7.99 -1.57 -16.80
CA SER A 103 8.71 -1.43 -18.08
C SER A 103 8.97 -2.78 -18.76
N ALA A 104 9.34 -3.81 -18.00
CA ALA A 104 9.58 -5.15 -18.55
C ALA A 104 8.29 -5.76 -19.14
N LEU A 105 7.15 -5.61 -18.46
CA LEU A 105 5.86 -6.08 -18.95
C LEU A 105 5.38 -5.31 -20.19
N ALA A 106 5.62 -4.00 -20.24
CA ALA A 106 5.36 -3.19 -21.44
C ALA A 106 6.16 -3.70 -22.63
N GLN A 107 7.47 -4.00 -22.44
CA GLN A 107 8.32 -4.57 -23.49
C GLN A 107 7.87 -5.97 -23.93
N VAL A 108 7.39 -6.82 -23.00
CA VAL A 108 6.80 -8.12 -23.35
C VAL A 108 5.54 -7.93 -24.20
N SER A 109 4.66 -6.99 -23.82
CA SER A 109 3.47 -6.65 -24.60
C SER A 109 3.84 -6.22 -26.03
N GLU A 110 4.82 -5.32 -26.16
CA GLU A 110 5.31 -4.83 -27.45
C GLU A 110 5.92 -5.97 -28.27
N SER A 111 6.75 -6.81 -27.65
CA SER A 111 7.34 -7.98 -28.34
C SER A 111 6.29 -8.96 -28.87
N VAL A 112 5.20 -9.18 -28.12
CA VAL A 112 4.08 -10.03 -28.57
C VAL A 112 3.36 -9.38 -29.75
N ARG A 113 3.23 -8.08 -29.79
CA ARG A 113 2.65 -7.32 -30.93
C ARG A 113 3.55 -7.38 -32.17
N ASP A 114 4.85 -7.15 -32.01
CA ASP A 114 5.84 -7.17 -33.11
C ASP A 114 5.96 -8.54 -33.78
N VAL A 115 5.93 -9.62 -32.99
CA VAL A 115 5.94 -10.99 -33.54
C VAL A 115 4.74 -11.21 -34.46
N ARG A 116 3.57 -10.61 -34.11
CA ARG A 116 2.38 -10.70 -34.98
C ARG A 116 2.58 -10.00 -36.30
N GLU A 117 3.11 -8.79 -36.34
CA GLU A 117 3.33 -8.04 -37.58
C GLU A 117 4.27 -8.82 -38.52
N LYS A 118 5.30 -9.44 -37.97
CA LYS A 118 6.23 -10.29 -38.74
C LYS A 118 5.58 -11.58 -39.23
N ILE A 119 4.74 -12.24 -38.42
CA ILE A 119 4.05 -13.49 -38.83
C ILE A 119 2.96 -13.19 -39.83
N ASN A 120 2.19 -12.13 -39.71
CA ASN A 120 1.17 -11.75 -40.70
C ASN A 120 1.76 -11.39 -42.06
N SER A 121 3.05 -11.06 -42.13
CA SER A 121 3.74 -10.82 -43.39
C SER A 121 4.22 -12.12 -44.10
N PHE A 122 4.22 -13.28 -43.43
CA PHE A 122 4.83 -14.51 -43.92
C PHE A 122 3.91 -15.74 -43.98
N SER A 123 2.73 -15.77 -43.33
CA SER A 123 1.85 -16.95 -43.32
C SER A 123 0.39 -16.62 -43.00
N THR A 124 -0.53 -17.46 -43.53
CA THR A 124 -1.94 -17.49 -43.14
C THR A 124 -2.08 -18.04 -41.72
N VAL A 125 -2.06 -17.19 -40.72
CA VAL A 125 -2.32 -17.57 -39.32
C VAL A 125 -3.83 -17.62 -39.12
N ASP A 126 -4.28 -18.60 -38.31
CA ASP A 126 -5.68 -18.69 -37.88
C ASP A 126 -6.10 -17.39 -37.20
N PRO A 127 -7.16 -16.70 -37.63
CA PRO A 127 -7.63 -15.46 -37.03
C PRO A 127 -7.81 -15.53 -35.52
N ASN A 128 -8.27 -16.67 -34.99
CA ASN A 128 -8.48 -16.90 -33.58
C ASN A 128 -7.17 -16.88 -32.77
N GLU A 129 -6.09 -17.48 -33.28
CA GLU A 129 -4.80 -17.50 -32.60
C GLU A 129 -4.17 -16.09 -32.54
N SER A 130 -4.34 -15.32 -33.61
CA SER A 130 -3.87 -13.93 -33.67
C SER A 130 -4.62 -13.05 -32.67
N GLU A 131 -5.90 -13.31 -32.46
CA GLU A 131 -6.73 -12.55 -31.51
C GLU A 131 -6.39 -12.85 -30.04
N ILE A 132 -6.18 -14.13 -29.69
CA ILE A 132 -5.74 -14.53 -28.34
C ILE A 132 -4.40 -13.88 -27.98
N ARG A 133 -3.45 -13.85 -28.89
CA ARG A 133 -2.15 -13.20 -28.66
C ARG A 133 -2.26 -11.71 -28.42
N MET A 134 -3.14 -11.02 -29.14
CA MET A 134 -3.36 -9.59 -28.94
C MET A 134 -4.02 -9.29 -27.59
N VAL A 135 -4.98 -10.11 -27.18
CA VAL A 135 -5.57 -10.00 -25.86
C VAL A 135 -4.53 -10.22 -24.77
N ALA A 136 -3.64 -11.21 -24.92
CA ALA A 136 -2.54 -11.41 -23.99
C ALA A 136 -1.60 -10.20 -23.92
N ALA A 137 -1.24 -9.59 -25.07
CA ALA A 137 -0.44 -8.36 -25.10
C ALA A 137 -1.14 -7.22 -24.37
N ASP A 138 -2.43 -7.02 -24.59
CA ASP A 138 -3.22 -5.97 -23.92
C ASP A 138 -3.33 -6.21 -22.41
N GLN A 139 -3.37 -7.46 -21.96
CA GLN A 139 -3.32 -7.81 -20.54
C GLN A 139 -1.96 -7.50 -19.93
N PHE A 140 -0.84 -7.86 -20.59
CA PHE A 140 0.50 -7.49 -20.11
C PHE A 140 0.67 -5.97 -20.01
N PHE A 141 0.15 -5.23 -20.99
CA PHE A 141 0.18 -3.77 -20.95
C PHE A 141 -0.64 -3.21 -19.79
N SER A 142 -1.84 -3.76 -19.57
CA SER A 142 -2.70 -3.34 -18.45
C SER A 142 -2.06 -3.63 -17.08
N ILE A 143 -1.38 -4.78 -16.92
CA ILE A 143 -0.63 -5.09 -15.70
C ILE A 143 0.57 -4.15 -15.56
N SER A 144 1.26 -3.82 -16.64
CA SER A 144 2.33 -2.82 -16.66
C SER A 144 1.85 -1.48 -16.13
N ASP A 145 0.73 -0.96 -16.64
CA ASP A 145 0.13 0.30 -16.18
C ASP A 145 -0.23 0.23 -14.69
N MET A 146 -0.81 -0.89 -14.23
CA MET A 146 -1.13 -1.08 -12.81
C MET A 146 0.10 -1.02 -11.92
N LEU A 147 1.20 -1.65 -12.32
CA LEU A 147 2.45 -1.58 -11.57
C LEU A 147 3.04 -0.17 -11.58
N GLY A 148 2.88 0.55 -12.68
CA GLY A 148 3.24 1.96 -12.80
C GLY A 148 2.44 2.83 -11.84
N ASP A 149 1.11 2.64 -11.78
CA ASP A 149 0.21 3.35 -10.86
C ASP A 149 0.57 3.06 -9.40
N LEU A 150 0.86 1.80 -9.05
CA LEU A 150 1.34 1.43 -7.70
C LEU A 150 2.67 2.10 -7.37
N ALA A 151 3.62 2.10 -8.30
CA ALA A 151 4.90 2.77 -8.11
C ALA A 151 4.73 4.28 -7.89
N PHE A 152 3.83 4.91 -8.63
CA PHE A 152 3.49 6.32 -8.49
C PHE A 152 2.81 6.59 -7.13
N GLU A 153 1.90 5.73 -6.69
CA GLU A 153 1.26 5.85 -5.38
C GLU A 153 2.27 5.78 -4.23
N PHE A 154 3.21 4.85 -4.31
CA PHE A 154 4.29 4.76 -3.33
C PHE A 154 5.23 5.97 -3.38
N ASP A 155 5.44 6.57 -4.54
CA ASP A 155 6.27 7.76 -4.70
C ASP A 155 5.57 9.04 -4.19
N GLU A 156 4.24 9.12 -4.36
CA GLU A 156 3.41 10.25 -3.88
C GLU A 156 3.14 10.26 -2.37
N ALA A 157 3.42 9.19 -1.62
CA ALA A 157 3.32 9.22 -0.17
C ALA A 157 4.36 10.21 0.38
N GLU A 158 3.91 11.40 0.81
CA GLU A 158 4.82 12.53 1.06
C GLU A 158 5.68 12.34 2.28
N SER A 159 5.15 11.74 3.36
CA SER A 159 5.95 11.50 4.55
C SER A 159 5.39 10.39 5.43
N PHE A 160 6.29 9.81 6.24
CA PHE A 160 5.93 8.87 7.30
C PHE A 160 6.12 9.53 8.65
N ASP A 161 5.12 9.46 9.53
CA ASP A 161 5.26 9.89 10.91
C ASP A 161 5.71 8.72 11.79
N PHE A 162 7.04 8.50 11.82
CA PHE A 162 7.67 7.45 12.64
C PHE A 162 7.44 7.66 14.13
N LYS A 163 7.30 8.94 14.58
CA LYS A 163 7.03 9.25 15.99
C LYS A 163 5.62 8.82 16.38
N ALA A 164 4.65 9.00 15.50
CA ALA A 164 3.29 8.51 15.72
C ALA A 164 3.27 6.97 15.71
N ALA A 165 3.91 6.34 14.72
CA ALA A 165 4.01 4.89 14.62
C ALA A 165 4.66 4.27 15.86
N GLY A 166 5.77 4.81 16.35
CA GLY A 166 6.44 4.37 17.58
C GLY A 166 5.58 4.54 18.84
N ARG A 167 4.81 5.62 18.95
CA ARG A 167 3.86 5.82 20.06
C ARG A 167 2.71 4.82 20.01
N ILE A 168 2.18 4.54 18.82
CA ILE A 168 1.13 3.55 18.61
C ILE A 168 1.65 2.15 18.95
N ARG A 169 2.87 1.81 18.56
CA ARG A 169 3.50 0.51 18.91
C ARG A 169 3.59 0.31 20.41
N ARG A 170 4.01 1.33 21.15
CA ARG A 170 4.07 1.28 22.62
C ARG A 170 2.69 1.11 23.26
N MET A 171 1.71 1.85 22.78
CA MET A 171 0.33 1.73 23.25
C MET A 171 -0.23 0.32 22.99
N LEU A 172 0.02 -0.27 21.82
CA LEU A 172 -0.41 -1.64 21.51
C LEU A 172 0.29 -2.68 22.39
N GLY A 173 1.55 -2.46 22.75
CA GLY A 173 2.28 -3.31 23.71
C GLY A 173 1.65 -3.34 25.11
N GLU A 174 0.95 -2.26 25.54
CA GLU A 174 0.19 -2.23 26.80
C GLU A 174 -1.06 -3.14 26.75
N TYR A 175 -1.50 -3.53 25.55
CA TYR A 175 -2.60 -4.46 25.31
C TYR A 175 -2.12 -5.86 24.89
N ASP A 176 -0.85 -6.19 25.09
CA ASP A 176 -0.20 -7.44 24.67
C ASP A 176 -0.29 -7.70 23.14
N ILE A 177 -0.38 -6.62 22.33
CA ILE A 177 -0.42 -6.70 20.90
C ILE A 177 0.93 -6.23 20.34
N PHE A 178 1.64 -7.16 19.69
CA PHE A 178 2.93 -6.91 19.08
C PHE A 178 2.79 -6.92 17.56
N PRO A 179 2.57 -5.75 16.93
CA PRO A 179 2.41 -5.68 15.49
C PRO A 179 3.72 -5.95 14.75
N GLU A 180 3.63 -6.65 13.63
CA GLU A 180 4.77 -6.86 12.74
C GLU A 180 5.19 -5.55 12.09
N ASN A 181 4.21 -4.76 11.65
CA ASN A 181 4.46 -3.46 11.04
C ASN A 181 3.40 -2.44 11.43
N ILE A 182 3.82 -1.16 11.57
CA ILE A 182 2.94 0.01 11.72
C ILE A 182 3.43 1.09 10.78
N SER A 183 2.54 1.54 9.91
CA SER A 183 2.78 2.64 8.99
C SER A 183 1.83 3.80 9.30
N ALA A 184 2.36 4.96 9.63
CA ALA A 184 1.61 6.21 9.72
C ALA A 184 2.01 7.09 8.53
N ILE A 185 1.14 7.17 7.53
CA ILE A 185 1.40 7.80 6.23
C ILE A 185 0.64 9.11 6.17
N ILE A 186 1.32 10.19 5.79
CA ILE A 186 0.72 11.50 5.53
C ILE A 186 0.78 11.75 4.03
N ASP A 187 -0.37 12.01 3.41
CA ASP A 187 -0.46 12.31 1.98
C ASP A 187 -0.16 13.79 1.67
N LYS A 188 -0.12 14.15 0.39
CA LYS A 188 0.10 15.51 -0.09
C LYS A 188 -0.95 16.55 0.35
N TYR A 189 -2.05 16.11 0.91
CA TYR A 189 -3.12 16.97 1.44
C TYR A 189 -3.09 17.03 2.98
N ASP A 190 -2.00 16.59 3.62
CA ASP A 190 -1.84 16.49 5.07
C ASP A 190 -2.87 15.57 5.74
N ARG A 191 -3.35 14.53 5.04
CA ARG A 191 -4.28 13.52 5.57
C ARG A 191 -3.49 12.35 6.09
N MET A 192 -3.80 11.90 7.32
CA MET A 192 -3.09 10.78 7.94
C MET A 192 -3.85 9.47 7.75
N ARG A 193 -3.14 8.44 7.35
CA ARG A 193 -3.58 7.05 7.31
C ARG A 193 -2.66 6.20 8.15
N ILE A 194 -3.23 5.32 8.97
CA ILE A 194 -2.48 4.42 9.83
C ILE A 194 -2.84 2.99 9.44
N GLU A 195 -1.83 2.19 9.18
CA GLU A 195 -1.97 0.77 8.88
C GLU A 195 -1.15 -0.03 9.89
N ILE A 196 -1.77 -1.02 10.51
CA ILE A 196 -1.18 -1.87 11.53
C ILE A 196 -1.35 -3.31 11.07
N LEU A 197 -0.25 -4.00 10.81
CA LEU A 197 -0.24 -5.42 10.54
C LEU A 197 0.05 -6.16 11.85
N ALA A 198 -0.94 -6.87 12.35
CA ALA A 198 -0.86 -7.65 13.58
C ALA A 198 -1.00 -9.15 13.28
N PRO A 199 -0.43 -10.03 14.12
CA PRO A 199 -0.68 -11.47 14.00
C PRO A 199 -2.17 -11.79 14.17
N ASN A 200 -2.62 -12.95 13.65
CA ASN A 200 -4.02 -13.32 13.55
C ASN A 200 -4.78 -13.42 14.89
N ASP A 201 -4.10 -13.43 16.02
CA ASP A 201 -4.69 -13.62 17.34
C ASP A 201 -5.03 -12.30 18.06
N THR A 202 -5.69 -11.39 17.35
CA THR A 202 -6.20 -10.12 17.90
C THR A 202 -7.62 -10.24 18.46
N LYS A 203 -7.97 -11.41 19.01
CA LYS A 203 -9.28 -11.68 19.61
C LYS A 203 -9.48 -10.82 20.86
N GLY A 204 -10.44 -9.90 20.78
CA GLY A 204 -10.86 -9.07 21.91
C GLY A 204 -10.49 -7.60 21.81
N LEU A 205 -9.92 -7.15 20.70
CA LEU A 205 -9.63 -5.72 20.46
C LEU A 205 -10.94 -4.92 20.39
N ASP A 206 -11.17 -4.07 21.38
CA ASP A 206 -12.19 -3.04 21.28
C ASP A 206 -11.72 -1.96 20.28
N ASN A 207 -12.18 -2.11 19.03
CA ASN A 207 -11.84 -1.22 17.93
C ASN A 207 -12.15 0.26 18.25
N MET A 208 -13.20 0.52 19.04
CA MET A 208 -13.58 1.89 19.40
C MET A 208 -12.60 2.50 20.40
N ARG A 209 -12.17 1.71 21.37
CA ARG A 209 -11.15 2.12 22.35
C ARG A 209 -9.81 2.37 21.65
N LEU A 210 -9.41 1.48 20.75
CA LEU A 210 -8.19 1.62 19.96
C LEU A 210 -8.22 2.88 19.09
N THR A 211 -9.33 3.15 18.41
CA THR A 211 -9.51 4.37 17.62
C THR A 211 -9.33 5.62 18.49
N ASN A 212 -9.93 5.64 19.67
CA ASN A 212 -9.83 6.79 20.59
C ASN A 212 -8.39 7.03 21.08
N GLU A 213 -7.64 5.97 21.38
CA GLU A 213 -6.23 6.10 21.77
C GLU A 213 -5.36 6.60 20.61
N ILE A 214 -5.59 6.11 19.39
CA ILE A 214 -4.92 6.60 18.19
C ILE A 214 -5.22 8.08 17.95
N CYS A 215 -6.47 8.51 18.11
CA CYS A 215 -6.85 9.93 18.01
C CYS A 215 -6.05 10.80 18.99
N LYS A 216 -5.89 10.36 20.24
CA LYS A 216 -5.11 11.08 21.27
C LYS A 216 -3.62 11.14 20.90
N ILE A 217 -3.05 10.03 20.44
CA ILE A 217 -1.62 9.93 20.08
C ILE A 217 -1.29 10.84 18.91
N CYS A 218 -2.12 10.81 17.86
CA CYS A 218 -1.90 11.56 16.62
C CYS A 218 -2.42 13.00 16.68
N LYS A 219 -3.26 13.33 17.67
CA LYS A 219 -3.97 14.62 17.79
C LYS A 219 -4.82 14.94 16.56
N ARG A 220 -5.42 13.90 15.95
CA ARG A 220 -6.28 13.94 14.78
C ARG A 220 -7.51 13.07 15.03
N GLU A 221 -8.63 13.36 14.37
CA GLU A 221 -9.83 12.54 14.45
C GLU A 221 -9.77 11.44 13.37
N PHE A 222 -9.94 10.18 13.80
CA PHE A 222 -9.97 9.04 12.90
C PHE A 222 -11.37 8.41 12.85
N GLU A 223 -11.73 7.87 11.71
CA GLU A 223 -12.87 6.95 11.61
C GLU A 223 -12.56 5.64 12.33
N ARG A 224 -13.62 4.92 12.68
CA ARG A 224 -13.49 3.58 13.27
C ARG A 224 -12.63 2.68 12.36
N GLY A 225 -11.60 2.07 12.91
CA GLY A 225 -10.67 1.24 12.18
C GLY A 225 -11.35 0.11 11.40
N LYS A 226 -10.93 -0.10 10.17
CA LYS A 226 -11.34 -1.25 9.36
C LYS A 226 -10.42 -2.43 9.70
N ILE A 227 -11.01 -3.61 9.89
CA ILE A 227 -10.30 -4.84 10.22
C ILE A 227 -10.43 -5.80 9.05
N ASN A 228 -9.31 -6.14 8.43
CA ASN A 228 -9.23 -7.13 7.36
C ASN A 228 -8.37 -8.30 7.83
N VAL A 229 -8.99 -9.47 7.96
CA VAL A 229 -8.31 -10.71 8.35
C VAL A 229 -7.95 -11.50 7.09
N SER A 230 -6.69 -11.88 6.97
CA SER A 230 -6.18 -12.70 5.87
C SER A 230 -5.28 -13.82 6.40
N SER A 231 -4.83 -14.72 5.53
CA SER A 231 -3.85 -15.74 5.88
C SER A 231 -2.48 -15.16 6.28
N ALA A 232 -2.19 -13.93 5.86
CA ALA A 232 -0.93 -13.22 6.17
C ALA A 232 -0.99 -12.44 7.49
N GLY A 233 -2.15 -12.33 8.15
CA GLY A 233 -2.32 -11.56 9.37
C GLY A 233 -3.59 -10.71 9.36
N THR A 234 -3.76 -9.94 10.43
CA THR A 234 -4.86 -8.99 10.58
C THR A 234 -4.36 -7.58 10.27
N LEU A 235 -4.89 -6.98 9.21
CA LEU A 235 -4.62 -5.59 8.86
C LEU A 235 -5.69 -4.68 9.46
N LEU A 236 -5.26 -3.78 10.35
CA LEU A 236 -6.09 -2.72 10.92
C LEU A 236 -5.74 -1.42 10.17
N SER A 237 -6.75 -0.79 9.57
CA SER A 237 -6.57 0.46 8.83
C SER A 237 -7.42 1.56 9.43
N PHE A 238 -6.78 2.66 9.81
CA PHE A 238 -7.43 3.85 10.34
C PHE A 238 -7.20 5.00 9.38
N MET A 239 -8.26 5.69 9.02
CA MET A 239 -8.22 6.86 8.17
C MET A 239 -8.74 8.07 8.91
N GLU A 240 -8.12 9.22 8.69
CA GLU A 240 -8.59 10.47 9.22
C GLU A 240 -10.04 10.72 8.83
N LYS A 241 -10.82 11.22 9.77
CA LYS A 241 -12.26 11.41 9.61
C LYS A 241 -12.54 12.46 8.54
N PRO A 242 -13.31 12.14 7.50
CA PRO A 242 -13.59 13.08 6.43
C PRO A 242 -14.54 14.18 6.87
N ASN A 243 -14.47 15.33 6.15
CA ASN A 243 -15.29 16.50 6.43
C ASN A 243 -16.76 16.32 6.01
N PHE A 244 -17.01 15.48 4.99
CA PHE A 244 -18.31 15.26 4.42
C PHE A 244 -18.82 13.86 4.67
N LYS A 245 -20.10 13.76 4.95
CA LYS A 245 -20.83 12.48 4.96
C LYS A 245 -21.74 12.43 3.74
N MET A 246 -21.82 11.28 3.11
CA MET A 246 -22.64 11.07 1.93
C MET A 246 -23.81 10.15 2.25
N SER A 247 -25.00 10.54 1.83
CA SER A 247 -26.18 9.70 1.80
C SER A 247 -26.54 9.37 0.36
N PHE A 248 -26.90 8.13 0.08
CA PHE A 248 -27.26 7.68 -1.24
C PHE A 248 -28.47 6.76 -1.21
N GLY A 249 -29.20 6.76 -2.30
CA GLY A 249 -30.29 5.81 -2.55
C GLY A 249 -30.11 5.23 -3.95
N PHE A 250 -30.60 4.03 -4.15
CA PHE A 250 -30.61 3.38 -5.45
C PHE A 250 -31.97 2.71 -5.70
N ALA A 251 -32.33 2.64 -6.97
CA ALA A 251 -33.49 1.89 -7.44
C ALA A 251 -33.05 1.10 -8.68
N GLN A 252 -33.55 -0.11 -8.80
CA GLN A 252 -33.28 -1.00 -9.94
C GLN A 252 -34.58 -1.57 -10.42
N TYR A 253 -34.74 -1.61 -11.73
CA TYR A 253 -35.97 -2.12 -12.35
C TYR A 253 -35.63 -3.07 -13.49
N CYS A 254 -36.14 -4.30 -13.42
CA CYS A 254 -35.94 -5.28 -14.48
C CYS A 254 -36.99 -5.13 -15.57
N ALA A 255 -36.58 -5.04 -16.82
CA ALA A 255 -37.52 -4.92 -17.94
C ALA A 255 -38.34 -6.18 -18.18
N GLU A 256 -37.71 -7.36 -17.99
CA GLU A 256 -38.33 -8.69 -18.14
C GLU A 256 -37.76 -9.67 -17.09
N GLY A 257 -38.64 -10.37 -16.42
CA GLY A 257 -38.24 -11.42 -15.44
C GLY A 257 -37.56 -10.90 -14.18
N ASN A 258 -36.73 -11.74 -13.55
CA ASN A 258 -36.06 -11.46 -12.28
C ASN A 258 -34.55 -11.12 -12.42
N LEU A 259 -34.05 -11.07 -13.67
CA LEU A 259 -32.63 -10.78 -13.94
C LEU A 259 -32.49 -9.41 -14.62
N CYS A 260 -31.76 -8.54 -13.99
CA CYS A 260 -31.49 -7.21 -14.49
C CYS A 260 -30.05 -7.15 -15.05
N GLY A 261 -29.90 -6.49 -16.22
CA GLY A 261 -28.58 -6.19 -16.81
C GLY A 261 -27.76 -5.21 -15.99
N ASP A 262 -28.46 -4.35 -15.24
CA ASP A 262 -27.81 -3.35 -14.40
C ASP A 262 -27.19 -3.97 -13.14
N THR A 263 -26.03 -3.50 -12.79
CA THR A 263 -25.37 -3.82 -11.52
C THR A 263 -24.87 -2.55 -10.87
N ILE A 264 -25.23 -2.35 -9.61
CA ILE A 264 -24.81 -1.19 -8.81
C ILE A 264 -23.81 -1.65 -7.76
N LYS A 265 -22.68 -0.95 -7.63
CA LYS A 265 -21.68 -1.15 -6.58
C LYS A 265 -21.30 0.18 -5.96
N THR A 266 -21.06 0.16 -4.65
CA THR A 266 -20.50 1.28 -3.91
C THR A 266 -19.27 0.80 -3.17
N ILE A 267 -18.20 1.58 -3.24
CA ILE A 267 -16.97 1.30 -2.51
C ILE A 267 -16.50 2.56 -1.82
N ASN A 268 -15.89 2.37 -0.66
CA ASN A 268 -15.17 3.41 0.04
C ASN A 268 -13.71 3.01 -0.02
N ASP A 269 -12.90 3.77 -0.75
CA ASP A 269 -11.48 3.49 -0.85
C ASP A 269 -10.73 3.85 0.46
N SER A 270 -9.51 3.38 0.58
CA SER A 270 -8.67 3.67 1.75
C SER A 270 -8.10 5.10 1.76
N ARG A 271 -8.47 5.94 0.78
CA ARG A 271 -7.98 7.32 0.60
C ARG A 271 -9.05 8.38 0.90
N GLY A 272 -10.23 7.97 1.37
CA GLY A 272 -11.33 8.87 1.71
C GLY A 272 -12.21 9.27 0.53
N HIS A 273 -12.23 8.46 -0.52
CA HIS A 273 -13.18 8.63 -1.61
C HIS A 273 -14.30 7.61 -1.51
N MET A 274 -15.51 8.06 -1.83
CA MET A 274 -16.63 7.16 -2.11
C MET A 274 -16.80 7.06 -3.61
N VAL A 275 -16.88 5.82 -4.11
CA VAL A 275 -17.05 5.54 -5.53
C VAL A 275 -18.35 4.81 -5.74
N PHE A 276 -19.17 5.32 -6.65
CA PHE A 276 -20.39 4.69 -7.15
C PHE A 276 -20.12 4.16 -8.54
N ILE A 277 -20.53 2.93 -8.79
CA ILE A 277 -20.37 2.25 -10.06
C ILE A 277 -21.73 1.72 -10.47
N ILE A 278 -22.19 2.11 -11.65
CA ILE A 278 -23.33 1.52 -12.34
C ILE A 278 -22.78 0.89 -13.62
N SER A 279 -23.10 -0.36 -13.85
CA SER A 279 -22.75 -1.10 -15.07
C SER A 279 -24.02 -1.72 -15.63
N ASP A 280 -24.31 -1.42 -16.90
CA ASP A 280 -25.42 -2.02 -17.63
C ASP A 280 -24.84 -2.93 -18.72
N GLY A 281 -25.09 -4.23 -18.59
CA GLY A 281 -24.73 -5.23 -19.58
C GLY A 281 -25.69 -5.18 -20.77
N MET A 282 -25.17 -5.04 -21.95
CA MET A 282 -25.97 -4.88 -23.17
C MET A 282 -26.75 -6.15 -23.51
N GLY A 283 -28.02 -5.97 -23.93
CA GLY A 283 -28.91 -7.05 -24.28
C GLY A 283 -29.96 -7.35 -23.23
N LYS A 284 -30.43 -8.60 -23.14
CA LYS A 284 -31.48 -9.05 -22.23
C LYS A 284 -31.13 -10.36 -21.54
N GLY A 285 -31.73 -10.57 -20.36
CA GLY A 285 -31.67 -11.84 -19.65
C GLY A 285 -30.35 -12.09 -18.93
N SER A 286 -30.01 -13.37 -18.78
CA SER A 286 -28.88 -13.83 -17.94
C SER A 286 -27.52 -13.35 -18.44
N ARG A 287 -27.36 -13.17 -19.74
CA ARG A 287 -26.11 -12.71 -20.35
C ARG A 287 -25.82 -11.25 -20.00
N ALA A 288 -26.80 -10.36 -20.23
CA ALA A 288 -26.67 -8.95 -19.85
C ALA A 288 -26.39 -8.79 -18.34
N ALA A 289 -27.12 -9.56 -17.50
CA ALA A 289 -26.90 -9.58 -16.06
C ALA A 289 -25.46 -10.01 -15.69
N LEU A 290 -24.91 -11.00 -16.39
CA LEU A 290 -23.54 -11.46 -16.15
C LEU A 290 -22.49 -10.45 -16.60
N ASP A 291 -22.70 -9.77 -17.74
CA ASP A 291 -21.78 -8.77 -18.27
C ASP A 291 -21.76 -7.50 -17.38
N GLY A 292 -22.91 -7.01 -16.97
CA GLY A 292 -23.02 -5.91 -16.02
C GLY A 292 -22.38 -6.24 -14.66
N ALA A 293 -22.66 -7.45 -14.14
CA ALA A 293 -22.07 -7.92 -12.88
C ALA A 293 -20.54 -8.08 -12.97
N MET A 294 -20.03 -8.56 -14.11
CA MET A 294 -18.60 -8.70 -14.34
C MET A 294 -17.93 -7.33 -14.43
N GLY A 295 -18.49 -6.40 -15.21
CA GLY A 295 -17.98 -5.03 -15.35
C GLY A 295 -17.88 -4.32 -14.00
N ALA A 296 -18.99 -4.20 -13.27
CA ALA A 296 -19.01 -3.55 -11.96
C ALA A 296 -18.19 -4.33 -10.91
N GLY A 297 -18.23 -5.65 -10.94
CA GLY A 297 -17.55 -6.52 -9.96
C GLY A 297 -16.04 -6.45 -10.07
N LEU A 298 -15.47 -6.55 -11.28
CA LEU A 298 -14.04 -6.42 -11.52
C LEU A 298 -13.57 -5.01 -11.20
N LEU A 299 -14.25 -3.98 -11.73
CA LEU A 299 -13.89 -2.58 -11.48
C LEU A 299 -13.89 -2.27 -9.98
N SER A 300 -14.92 -2.68 -9.25
CA SER A 300 -15.00 -2.43 -7.81
C SER A 300 -13.86 -3.09 -7.03
N LYS A 301 -13.47 -4.33 -7.39
CA LYS A 301 -12.37 -5.03 -6.74
C LYS A 301 -11.02 -4.38 -7.01
N LEU A 302 -10.77 -3.98 -8.25
CA LEU A 302 -9.53 -3.31 -8.64
C LEU A 302 -9.38 -1.95 -7.95
N LEU A 303 -10.43 -1.11 -7.97
CA LEU A 303 -10.43 0.17 -7.27
C LEU A 303 -10.30 0.01 -5.75
N SER A 304 -10.93 -1.01 -5.15
CA SER A 304 -10.75 -1.32 -3.71
C SER A 304 -9.34 -1.78 -3.37
N ALA A 305 -8.64 -2.39 -4.31
CA ALA A 305 -7.24 -2.77 -4.18
C ALA A 305 -6.26 -1.59 -4.38
N GLY A 306 -6.78 -0.40 -4.73
CA GLY A 306 -5.98 0.82 -4.89
C GLY A 306 -5.54 1.12 -6.32
N PHE A 307 -5.96 0.33 -7.31
CA PHE A 307 -5.63 0.62 -8.72
C PHE A 307 -6.37 1.84 -9.25
N GLY A 308 -5.75 2.56 -10.18
CA GLY A 308 -6.35 3.72 -10.84
C GLY A 308 -7.54 3.35 -11.75
N PHE A 309 -8.40 4.34 -12.06
CA PHE A 309 -9.59 4.10 -12.91
C PHE A 309 -9.22 3.64 -14.32
N ASP A 310 -8.22 4.25 -14.94
CA ASP A 310 -7.83 3.94 -16.32
C ASP A 310 -7.25 2.53 -16.45
N SER A 311 -6.33 2.16 -15.57
CA SER A 311 -5.75 0.82 -15.52
C SER A 311 -6.80 -0.24 -15.23
N SER A 312 -7.71 0.04 -14.30
CA SER A 312 -8.83 -0.84 -13.97
C SER A 312 -9.79 -1.04 -15.15
N LEU A 313 -10.12 0.04 -15.91
CA LEU A 313 -10.96 -0.07 -17.08
C LEU A 313 -10.32 -0.92 -18.17
N LYS A 314 -9.02 -0.78 -18.41
CA LYS A 314 -8.30 -1.60 -19.40
C LYS A 314 -8.42 -3.10 -19.10
N VAL A 315 -8.31 -3.47 -17.81
CA VAL A 315 -8.51 -4.87 -17.39
C VAL A 315 -9.95 -5.33 -17.58
N VAL A 316 -10.93 -4.51 -17.17
CA VAL A 316 -12.34 -4.83 -17.37
C VAL A 316 -12.69 -4.96 -18.85
N ASN A 317 -12.21 -4.02 -19.67
CA ASN A 317 -12.41 -4.03 -21.12
C ASN A 317 -11.82 -5.30 -21.75
N SER A 318 -10.58 -5.67 -21.39
CA SER A 318 -9.94 -6.88 -21.87
C SER A 318 -10.68 -8.16 -21.44
N ALA A 319 -11.18 -8.19 -20.18
CA ALA A 319 -11.94 -9.33 -19.67
C ALA A 319 -13.28 -9.52 -20.40
N LEU A 320 -13.96 -8.43 -20.75
CA LEU A 320 -15.20 -8.47 -21.54
C LEU A 320 -14.92 -8.90 -22.98
N LEU A 321 -13.84 -8.41 -23.60
CA LEU A 321 -13.45 -8.79 -24.96
C LEU A 321 -13.12 -10.29 -25.09
N VAL A 322 -12.40 -10.88 -24.13
CA VAL A 322 -12.00 -12.31 -24.17
C VAL A 322 -13.19 -13.24 -24.08
N LYS A 323 -14.23 -12.84 -23.35
CA LYS A 323 -15.42 -13.67 -23.15
C LYS A 323 -16.26 -13.82 -24.42
N SER A 324 -16.06 -12.97 -25.42
CA SER A 324 -16.97 -12.83 -26.53
C SER A 324 -16.53 -13.54 -27.81
N HIS A 325 -16.88 -14.84 -27.94
CA HIS A 325 -17.26 -15.31 -29.30
C HIS A 325 -18.58 -14.69 -29.79
N GLU A 326 -19.30 -13.97 -28.96
CA GLU A 326 -20.51 -13.21 -29.17
C GLU A 326 -20.43 -11.94 -28.33
N GLU A 327 -20.72 -10.78 -28.88
CA GLU A 327 -20.58 -9.44 -28.32
C GLU A 327 -20.98 -9.30 -26.85
N SER A 328 -20.02 -9.32 -25.91
CA SER A 328 -20.21 -9.03 -24.50
C SER A 328 -19.80 -7.61 -24.22
N LEU A 329 -20.76 -6.75 -24.00
CA LEU A 329 -20.58 -5.31 -23.82
C LEU A 329 -21.19 -4.86 -22.50
N ALA A 330 -20.55 -3.95 -21.82
CA ALA A 330 -21.12 -3.29 -20.64
C ALA A 330 -20.83 -1.79 -20.65
N THR A 331 -21.81 -1.01 -20.28
CA THR A 331 -21.57 0.40 -19.95
C THR A 331 -20.99 0.50 -18.54
N LEU A 332 -20.20 1.53 -18.28
CA LEU A 332 -19.71 1.86 -16.96
C LEU A 332 -19.93 3.33 -16.67
N ASP A 333 -20.70 3.63 -15.65
CA ASP A 333 -20.93 4.97 -15.12
C ASP A 333 -20.38 5.02 -13.69
N CYS A 334 -19.33 5.81 -13.47
CA CYS A 334 -18.68 5.89 -12.19
C CYS A 334 -18.63 7.35 -11.72
N VAL A 335 -18.89 7.54 -10.43
CA VAL A 335 -18.74 8.82 -9.76
C VAL A 335 -17.81 8.60 -8.56
N ARG A 336 -16.70 9.32 -8.51
CA ARG A 336 -15.81 9.37 -7.36
C ARG A 336 -16.02 10.68 -6.62
N VAL A 337 -16.26 10.59 -5.33
CA VAL A 337 -16.44 11.74 -4.44
C VAL A 337 -15.37 11.75 -3.39
N ASP A 338 -14.57 12.80 -3.35
CA ASP A 338 -13.60 13.03 -2.29
C ASP A 338 -14.33 13.57 -1.04
N LEU A 339 -14.41 12.79 0.01
CA LEU A 339 -15.15 13.12 1.23
C LEU A 339 -14.46 14.20 2.09
N PHE A 340 -13.23 14.59 1.79
CA PHE A 340 -12.55 15.69 2.47
C PHE A 340 -12.83 17.03 1.80
N SER A 341 -12.76 17.10 0.48
CA SER A 341 -12.92 18.33 -0.31
C SER A 341 -14.33 18.50 -0.89
N GLY A 342 -15.13 17.41 -0.98
CA GLY A 342 -16.41 17.40 -1.68
C GLY A 342 -16.29 17.42 -3.20
N LYS A 343 -15.07 17.24 -3.76
CA LYS A 343 -14.86 17.19 -5.21
C LYS A 343 -15.48 15.92 -5.78
N CYS A 344 -16.24 16.07 -6.87
CA CYS A 344 -16.84 14.97 -7.61
C CYS A 344 -16.16 14.82 -8.97
N GLU A 345 -15.83 13.60 -9.33
CA GLU A 345 -15.27 13.25 -10.63
C GLU A 345 -16.11 12.16 -11.29
N PHE A 346 -16.41 12.37 -12.57
CA PHE A 346 -17.24 11.47 -13.36
C PHE A 346 -16.40 10.73 -14.38
N TYR A 347 -16.58 9.41 -14.45
CA TYR A 347 -15.91 8.53 -15.38
C TYR A 347 -16.96 7.69 -16.12
N LYS A 348 -17.03 7.82 -17.44
CA LYS A 348 -18.04 7.16 -18.26
C LYS A 348 -17.42 6.34 -19.39
N ALA A 349 -17.91 5.12 -19.55
CA ALA A 349 -17.64 4.26 -20.72
C ALA A 349 -18.99 3.80 -21.28
N GLY A 350 -19.43 4.44 -22.37
CA GLY A 350 -20.72 4.17 -23.02
C GLY A 350 -21.97 4.50 -22.20
N ALA A 351 -21.80 5.18 -21.06
CA ALA A 351 -22.86 5.40 -20.11
C ALA A 351 -23.73 6.64 -20.46
N PRO A 352 -25.01 6.65 -20.02
CA PRO A 352 -25.92 7.76 -20.26
C PRO A 352 -25.53 9.02 -19.48
N ARG A 353 -26.28 10.10 -19.69
CA ARG A 353 -26.05 11.39 -19.01
C ARG A 353 -26.31 11.30 -17.53
N SER A 354 -25.45 11.96 -16.72
CA SER A 354 -25.67 12.19 -15.30
C SER A 354 -26.20 13.63 -15.06
N TYR A 355 -26.92 13.79 -13.98
CA TYR A 355 -27.50 15.08 -13.61
C TYR A 355 -27.03 15.48 -12.22
N ILE A 356 -26.59 16.72 -12.07
CA ILE A 356 -26.13 17.31 -10.82
C ILE A 356 -27.07 18.45 -10.47
N VAL A 357 -27.66 18.40 -9.29
CA VAL A 357 -28.45 19.50 -8.73
C VAL A 357 -27.64 20.18 -7.64
N LYS A 358 -27.37 21.46 -7.81
CA LYS A 358 -26.70 22.29 -6.83
C LYS A 358 -27.36 23.65 -6.76
N ASP A 359 -27.73 24.10 -5.57
CA ASP A 359 -28.39 25.39 -5.33
C ASP A 359 -29.60 25.59 -6.29
N ASP A 360 -30.50 24.59 -6.35
CA ASP A 360 -31.65 24.51 -7.23
C ASP A 360 -31.37 24.63 -8.75
N ARG A 361 -30.09 24.48 -9.13
CA ARG A 361 -29.69 24.49 -10.54
C ARG A 361 -29.34 23.08 -11.00
N LEU A 362 -29.97 22.67 -12.10
CA LEU A 362 -29.70 21.40 -12.76
C LEU A 362 -28.58 21.56 -13.79
N THR A 363 -27.50 20.81 -13.58
CA THR A 363 -26.38 20.74 -14.54
C THR A 363 -26.32 19.34 -15.13
N LYS A 364 -26.19 19.25 -16.45
CA LYS A 364 -26.02 17.98 -17.17
C LYS A 364 -24.52 17.65 -17.26
N CYS A 365 -24.19 16.42 -16.94
CA CYS A 365 -22.88 15.84 -17.18
C CYS A 365 -23.00 14.81 -18.30
N GLU A 366 -22.69 15.23 -19.52
CA GLU A 366 -22.74 14.42 -20.74
C GLU A 366 -21.30 14.19 -21.21
N LEU A 367 -20.91 12.94 -21.31
CA LEU A 367 -19.60 12.52 -21.76
C LEU A 367 -19.79 11.40 -22.77
N THR A 368 -19.21 11.53 -23.94
CA THR A 368 -19.31 10.54 -25.02
C THR A 368 -18.10 9.64 -25.00
N SER A 369 -18.33 8.34 -24.86
CA SER A 369 -17.32 7.30 -24.90
C SER A 369 -17.94 5.98 -25.33
N MET A 370 -17.13 5.01 -25.70
CA MET A 370 -17.60 3.68 -26.07
C MET A 370 -17.80 2.78 -24.85
N PRO A 371 -18.77 1.85 -24.90
CA PRO A 371 -18.89 0.80 -23.88
C PRO A 371 -17.62 -0.07 -23.76
N ALA A 372 -17.40 -0.64 -22.58
CA ALA A 372 -16.34 -1.61 -22.39
C ALA A 372 -16.68 -2.94 -23.10
N GLY A 373 -15.68 -3.57 -23.71
CA GLY A 373 -15.82 -4.82 -24.45
C GLY A 373 -16.06 -4.63 -25.97
N ILE A 374 -16.26 -3.39 -26.46
CA ILE A 374 -16.54 -3.15 -27.89
C ILE A 374 -15.27 -3.11 -28.74
N LEU A 375 -14.25 -2.44 -28.25
CA LEU A 375 -12.98 -2.22 -28.93
C LEU A 375 -11.81 -2.35 -27.96
N ARG A 376 -10.62 -2.61 -28.51
CA ARG A 376 -9.38 -2.48 -27.74
C ARG A 376 -9.08 -1.01 -27.48
N GLY A 377 -8.53 -0.72 -26.30
CA GLY A 377 -8.11 0.62 -25.95
C GLY A 377 -9.26 1.61 -25.62
N VAL A 378 -10.38 1.11 -25.15
CA VAL A 378 -11.46 1.96 -24.63
C VAL A 378 -10.96 2.73 -23.41
N GLU A 379 -11.18 4.04 -23.42
CA GLU A 379 -10.86 4.94 -22.31
C GLU A 379 -12.12 5.54 -21.69
N PHE A 380 -12.02 5.87 -20.39
CA PHE A 380 -13.07 6.66 -19.74
C PHE A 380 -13.11 8.09 -20.30
N ALA A 381 -14.29 8.58 -20.62
CA ALA A 381 -14.52 10.01 -20.69
C ALA A 381 -14.62 10.56 -19.27
N LYS A 382 -13.87 11.62 -18.96
CA LYS A 382 -13.70 12.17 -17.60
C LYS A 382 -14.19 13.62 -17.52
N ARG A 383 -14.73 13.99 -16.34
CA ARG A 383 -15.08 15.38 -16.01
C ARG A 383 -14.87 15.63 -14.52
#